data_71ee01a60933dd585483310da6de1a77
#
_entry.id   71ee01a60933dd585483310da6de1a77
#
_cell.length_a   1.000
_cell.length_b   1.000
_cell.length_c   1.000
_cell.angle_alpha   90.00
_cell.angle_beta   90.00
_cell.angle_gamma   90.00
#
_symmetry.space_group_name_H-M   'P 1'
#
loop_
_entity.id
_entity.type
_entity.pdbx_description
1 polymer ?
#
loop_
_entity_poly.entity_id
_entity_poly.type
_entity_poly.pdbx_seq_one_letter_code
_entity_poly.pdbx_strand_id
1 'polypeptide(L)'
;MSLEPGGRADKYGNSYENSYLAKLLLRLTREELVSVTVEPLGQNSDSVEFVSEQCDGQIKHYQCKASNGNHSAWSIADLRQYDVFQRAKKIITDNNNNLYYFISPLPYKQLDELCKRARTNSSPEEFVKYQLTNDSIRKLFYDCVKEFELNQNNPSDVIEAVYLLSHCYFEQYITGTEAEEDLNTNIGIIFTGKASTVRVLLEQYANSTRRYGIKI
;
A
#
# COMPACT_ATOMS: atom_id res chain seq x y z
N MET A 1 8.40 -31.70 17.59
CA MET A 1 7.99 -30.36 18.00
C MET A 1 7.19 -29.76 16.86
N SER A 2 5.88 -29.57 17.04
CA SER A 2 5.05 -28.87 16.05
C SER A 2 5.38 -27.38 16.15
N LEU A 3 5.83 -26.77 15.02
CA LEU A 3 5.98 -25.33 14.93
C LEU A 3 4.60 -24.70 15.14
N GLU A 4 4.48 -23.79 16.10
CA GLU A 4 3.24 -23.05 16.35
C GLU A 4 2.77 -22.36 15.05
N PRO A 5 1.44 -22.42 14.74
CA PRO A 5 0.90 -21.82 13.52
C PRO A 5 1.23 -20.33 13.38
N GLY A 6 1.31 -19.58 14.48
CA GLY A 6 1.68 -18.15 14.49
C GLY A 6 3.09 -17.87 13.97
N GLY A 7 4.08 -18.66 14.38
CA GLY A 7 5.46 -18.44 13.96
C GLY A 7 5.74 -18.63 12.45
N ARG A 8 4.86 -19.33 11.71
CA ARG A 8 4.94 -19.43 10.25
C ARG A 8 4.30 -18.25 9.55
N ALA A 9 3.17 -17.77 10.05
CA ALA A 9 2.47 -16.60 9.50
C ALA A 9 3.32 -15.34 9.65
N ASP A 10 3.94 -15.13 10.82
CA ASP A 10 4.83 -14.00 11.09
C ASP A 10 6.07 -14.01 10.19
N LYS A 11 6.70 -15.20 9.99
CA LYS A 11 7.85 -15.32 9.08
C LYS A 11 7.50 -15.03 7.64
N TYR A 12 6.32 -15.47 7.18
CA TYR A 12 5.86 -15.22 5.83
C TYR A 12 5.51 -13.73 5.63
N GLY A 13 4.83 -13.12 6.60
CA GLY A 13 4.54 -11.69 6.59
C GLY A 13 5.82 -10.85 6.50
N ASN A 14 6.79 -11.10 7.37
CA ASN A 14 8.07 -10.42 7.37
C ASN A 14 8.87 -10.61 6.08
N SER A 15 8.85 -11.82 5.49
CA SER A 15 9.50 -12.08 4.19
C SER A 15 8.86 -11.29 3.07
N TYR A 16 7.52 -11.20 3.04
CA TYR A 16 6.77 -10.43 2.05
C TYR A 16 7.10 -8.94 2.12
N GLU A 17 7.05 -8.38 3.31
CA GLU A 17 7.37 -6.98 3.55
C GLU A 17 8.82 -6.65 3.20
N ASN A 18 9.78 -7.54 3.55
CA ASN A 18 11.20 -7.36 3.18
C ASN A 18 11.41 -7.38 1.66
N SER A 19 10.67 -8.21 0.93
CA SER A 19 10.72 -8.22 -0.54
C SER A 19 10.23 -6.89 -1.13
N TYR A 20 9.15 -6.33 -0.57
CA TYR A 20 8.66 -5.02 -1.01
C TYR A 20 9.62 -3.88 -0.61
N LEU A 21 10.19 -3.92 0.59
CA LEU A 21 11.20 -2.96 1.02
C LEU A 21 12.44 -2.99 0.13
N ALA A 22 12.92 -4.17 -0.29
CA ALA A 22 14.02 -4.28 -1.25
C ALA A 22 13.71 -3.55 -2.57
N LYS A 23 12.47 -3.62 -3.06
CA LYS A 23 11.99 -2.84 -4.21
C LYS A 23 12.10 -1.33 -3.95
N LEU A 24 11.70 -0.85 -2.77
CA LEU A 24 11.82 0.58 -2.41
C LEU A 24 13.27 1.03 -2.30
N LEU A 25 14.15 0.21 -1.71
CA LEU A 25 15.58 0.50 -1.59
C LEU A 25 16.26 0.59 -2.97
N LEU A 26 15.89 -0.26 -3.93
CA LEU A 26 16.37 -0.13 -5.30
C LEU A 26 15.93 1.18 -5.95
N ARG A 27 14.69 1.62 -5.73
CA ARG A 27 14.22 2.91 -6.22
C ARG A 27 14.97 4.09 -5.58
N LEU A 28 15.33 3.96 -4.30
CA LEU A 28 16.18 4.93 -3.60
C LEU A 28 17.57 5.02 -4.23
N THR A 29 18.22 3.87 -4.55
CA THR A 29 19.53 3.85 -5.22
C THR A 29 19.50 4.41 -6.65
N ARG A 30 18.32 4.49 -7.27
CA ARG A 30 18.10 5.10 -8.59
C ARG A 30 17.72 6.57 -8.51
N GLU A 31 17.76 7.15 -7.31
CA GLU A 31 17.37 8.55 -7.05
C GLU A 31 15.91 8.85 -7.45
N GLU A 32 15.04 7.83 -7.49
CA GLU A 32 13.59 7.98 -7.71
C GLU A 32 12.88 8.38 -6.41
N LEU A 33 13.52 8.19 -5.28
CA LEU A 33 13.05 8.52 -3.94
C LEU A 33 14.08 9.40 -3.23
N VAL A 34 13.61 10.29 -2.38
CA VAL A 34 14.44 11.10 -1.49
C VAL A 34 14.81 10.31 -0.25
N SER A 35 13.86 9.54 0.29
CA SER A 35 14.08 8.75 1.50
C SER A 35 13.10 7.58 1.62
N VAL A 36 13.48 6.59 2.41
CA VAL A 36 12.62 5.49 2.87
C VAL A 36 12.75 5.37 4.39
N THR A 37 11.63 5.43 5.10
CA THR A 37 11.55 5.20 6.54
C THR A 37 10.89 3.84 6.78
N VAL A 38 11.53 2.99 7.58
CA VAL A 38 11.04 1.67 7.97
C VAL A 38 10.46 1.77 9.37
N GLU A 39 9.26 1.22 9.57
CA GLU A 39 8.56 1.26 10.86
C GLU A 39 8.60 2.67 11.49
N PRO A 40 7.94 3.66 10.86
CA PRO A 40 8.02 5.04 11.32
C PRO A 40 7.55 5.15 12.76
N LEU A 41 8.30 5.85 13.60
CA LEU A 41 7.95 6.09 15.01
C LEU A 41 7.01 7.30 15.14
N GLY A 42 6.09 7.26 16.11
CA GLY A 42 5.20 8.38 16.41
C GLY A 42 3.71 8.05 16.26
N GLN A 43 2.86 9.05 16.06
CA GLN A 43 1.39 8.90 16.04
C GLN A 43 0.87 7.99 14.89
N ASN A 44 1.68 7.76 13.87
CA ASN A 44 1.36 6.89 12.72
C ASN A 44 2.15 5.57 12.73
N SER A 45 2.92 5.27 13.79
CA SER A 45 3.76 4.07 13.90
C SER A 45 2.99 2.76 13.77
N ASP A 46 1.75 2.71 14.27
CA ASP A 46 0.92 1.50 14.24
C ASP A 46 0.14 1.34 12.93
N SER A 47 0.37 2.22 11.96
CA SER A 47 -0.50 2.33 10.78
C SER A 47 0.11 1.79 9.51
N VAL A 48 1.44 1.85 9.35
CA VAL A 48 2.14 1.48 8.11
C VAL A 48 3.52 0.88 8.40
N GLU A 49 3.96 0.00 7.53
CA GLU A 49 5.27 -0.64 7.62
C GLU A 49 6.39 0.26 7.04
N PHE A 50 6.07 1.07 6.01
CA PHE A 50 7.06 1.94 5.36
C PHE A 50 6.47 3.30 5.02
N VAL A 51 7.35 4.31 4.96
CA VAL A 51 7.05 5.63 4.39
C VAL A 51 8.16 5.99 3.41
N SER A 52 7.82 6.46 2.20
CA SER A 52 8.79 7.00 1.26
C SER A 52 8.43 8.43 0.84
N GLU A 53 9.46 9.25 0.71
CA GLU A 53 9.36 10.61 0.18
C GLU A 53 9.80 10.59 -1.28
N GLN A 54 8.95 11.12 -2.17
CA GLN A 54 9.22 11.21 -3.60
C GLN A 54 9.92 12.53 -3.93
N CYS A 55 10.61 12.59 -5.07
CA CYS A 55 11.32 13.81 -5.52
C CYS A 55 10.39 15.00 -5.77
N ASP A 56 9.09 14.78 -6.00
CA ASP A 56 8.07 15.80 -6.16
C ASP A 56 7.42 16.27 -4.85
N GLY A 57 7.90 15.76 -3.70
CA GLY A 57 7.39 16.09 -2.36
C GLY A 57 6.18 15.27 -1.94
N GLN A 58 5.70 14.32 -2.74
CA GLN A 58 4.67 13.38 -2.29
C GLN A 58 5.24 12.41 -1.25
N ILE A 59 4.43 12.08 -0.26
CA ILE A 59 4.78 11.14 0.80
C ILE A 59 3.87 9.91 0.69
N LYS A 60 4.46 8.75 0.43
CA LYS A 60 3.74 7.49 0.30
C LYS A 60 3.87 6.66 1.56
N HIS A 61 2.73 6.26 2.10
CA HIS A 61 2.61 5.44 3.29
C HIS A 61 2.17 4.03 2.87
N TYR A 62 2.93 3.00 3.22
CA TYR A 62 2.72 1.63 2.75
C TYR A 62 2.30 0.71 3.89
N GLN A 63 1.12 0.11 3.74
CA GLN A 63 0.69 -1.02 4.55
C GLN A 63 0.78 -2.30 3.73
N CYS A 64 1.55 -3.28 4.19
CA CYS A 64 1.79 -4.55 3.52
C CYS A 64 1.04 -5.68 4.19
N LYS A 65 0.29 -6.48 3.42
CA LYS A 65 -0.39 -7.68 3.95
C LYS A 65 -0.22 -8.85 2.98
N ALA A 66 0.50 -9.88 3.43
CA ALA A 66 0.83 -11.05 2.62
C ALA A 66 -0.39 -11.93 2.31
N SER A 67 -1.40 -11.93 3.16
CA SER A 67 -2.59 -12.78 3.03
C SER A 67 -3.73 -12.28 3.93
N ASN A 68 -4.95 -12.64 3.58
CA ASN A 68 -6.14 -12.48 4.42
C ASN A 68 -6.74 -13.83 4.83
N GLY A 69 -5.92 -14.86 4.98
CA GLY A 69 -6.36 -16.24 5.24
C GLY A 69 -6.59 -17.02 3.94
N ASN A 70 -7.79 -17.61 3.78
CA ASN A 70 -8.11 -18.50 2.64
C ASN A 70 -8.83 -17.79 1.48
N HIS A 71 -8.90 -16.47 1.47
CA HIS A 71 -9.60 -15.73 0.42
C HIS A 71 -8.72 -15.54 -0.81
N SER A 72 -9.32 -15.58 -1.98
CA SER A 72 -8.63 -15.38 -3.27
C SER A 72 -8.54 -13.90 -3.70
N ALA A 73 -9.20 -13.00 -2.98
CA ALA A 73 -9.21 -11.57 -3.24
C ALA A 73 -9.63 -10.79 -1.97
N TRP A 74 -9.24 -9.53 -1.88
CA TRP A 74 -9.67 -8.63 -0.82
C TRP A 74 -11.12 -8.16 -1.03
N SER A 75 -11.94 -8.28 0.00
CA SER A 75 -13.25 -7.63 0.09
C SER A 75 -13.19 -6.40 1.01
N ILE A 76 -14.22 -5.55 0.96
CA ILE A 76 -14.36 -4.42 1.91
C ILE A 76 -14.36 -4.92 3.37
N ALA A 77 -15.00 -6.07 3.64
CA ALA A 77 -15.05 -6.64 4.98
C ALA A 77 -13.66 -7.10 5.48
N ASP A 78 -12.84 -7.66 4.59
CA ASP A 78 -11.45 -8.03 4.92
C ASP A 78 -10.63 -6.78 5.22
N LEU A 79 -10.72 -5.74 4.38
CA LEU A 79 -9.99 -4.49 4.56
C LEU A 79 -10.38 -3.76 5.86
N ARG A 80 -11.66 -3.85 6.27
CA ARG A 80 -12.14 -3.34 7.56
C ARG A 80 -11.44 -4.00 8.74
N GLN A 81 -11.18 -5.32 8.70
CA GLN A 81 -10.50 -6.02 9.79
C GLN A 81 -9.07 -5.52 10.04
N TYR A 82 -8.47 -4.86 9.06
CA TYR A 82 -7.14 -4.26 9.14
C TYR A 82 -7.16 -2.73 9.27
N ASP A 83 -8.34 -2.14 9.55
CA ASP A 83 -8.55 -0.69 9.70
C ASP A 83 -8.05 0.14 8.50
N VAL A 84 -8.06 -0.44 7.30
CA VAL A 84 -7.44 0.16 6.10
C VAL A 84 -8.02 1.53 5.80
N PHE A 85 -9.34 1.68 5.85
CA PHE A 85 -10.02 2.93 5.52
C PHE A 85 -9.80 4.02 6.57
N GLN A 86 -9.82 3.69 7.86
CA GLN A 86 -9.58 4.62 8.96
C GLN A 86 -8.13 5.09 8.98
N ARG A 87 -7.18 4.18 8.74
CA ARG A 87 -5.76 4.51 8.60
C ARG A 87 -5.51 5.41 7.40
N ALA A 88 -6.08 5.06 6.24
CA ALA A 88 -5.99 5.89 5.04
C ALA A 88 -6.54 7.29 5.29
N LYS A 89 -7.75 7.41 5.86
CA LYS A 89 -8.35 8.71 6.21
C LYS A 89 -7.44 9.53 7.11
N LYS A 90 -6.97 8.95 8.21
CA LYS A 90 -6.08 9.63 9.16
C LYS A 90 -4.81 10.16 8.47
N ILE A 91 -4.14 9.32 7.66
CA ILE A 91 -2.90 9.68 6.98
C ILE A 91 -3.13 10.77 5.93
N ILE A 92 -4.15 10.63 5.09
CA ILE A 92 -4.44 11.55 4.00
C ILE A 92 -4.89 12.92 4.53
N THR A 93 -5.67 12.96 5.61
CA THR A 93 -6.14 14.23 6.20
C THR A 93 -5.07 14.96 7.01
N ASP A 94 -4.02 14.27 7.46
CA ASP A 94 -2.88 14.89 8.18
C ASP A 94 -2.04 15.80 7.26
N ASN A 95 -1.86 15.43 5.99
CA ASN A 95 -1.15 16.24 5.00
C ASN A 95 -1.63 15.93 3.58
N ASN A 96 -1.96 16.97 2.81
CA ASN A 96 -2.46 16.84 1.43
C ASN A 96 -1.48 16.17 0.45
N ASN A 97 -0.19 16.09 0.79
CA ASN A 97 0.81 15.38 -0.01
C ASN A 97 0.89 13.88 0.32
N ASN A 98 0.13 13.43 1.32
CA ASN A 98 0.14 12.03 1.73
C ASN A 98 -0.69 11.18 0.78
N LEU A 99 -0.11 10.04 0.37
CA LEU A 99 -0.76 8.97 -0.38
C LEU A 99 -0.71 7.70 0.44
N TYR A 100 -1.80 6.96 0.47
CA TYR A 100 -1.88 5.69 1.18
C TYR A 100 -1.85 4.51 0.20
N TYR A 101 -0.92 3.59 0.42
CA TYR A 101 -0.72 2.38 -0.37
C TYR A 101 -0.99 1.13 0.47
N PHE A 102 -1.92 0.32 0.02
CA PHE A 102 -2.13 -1.02 0.57
C PHE A 102 -1.58 -2.05 -0.41
N ILE A 103 -0.60 -2.83 0.03
CA ILE A 103 0.18 -3.75 -0.79
C ILE A 103 -0.15 -5.18 -0.43
N SER A 104 -0.53 -6.01 -1.41
CA SER A 104 -0.81 -7.43 -1.19
C SER A 104 -0.58 -8.26 -2.46
N PRO A 105 -0.30 -9.58 -2.35
CA PRO A 105 -0.30 -10.47 -3.51
C PRO A 105 -1.70 -10.77 -4.02
N LEU A 106 -2.75 -10.49 -3.24
CA LEU A 106 -4.14 -10.76 -3.62
C LEU A 106 -4.76 -9.57 -4.35
N PRO A 107 -5.61 -9.80 -5.35
CA PRO A 107 -6.31 -8.74 -6.06
C PRO A 107 -7.38 -8.05 -5.20
N TYR A 108 -7.72 -6.81 -5.56
CA TYR A 108 -8.68 -5.94 -4.86
C TYR A 108 -10.02 -5.81 -5.57
N LYS A 109 -10.32 -6.72 -6.53
CA LYS A 109 -11.53 -6.66 -7.34
C LYS A 109 -11.70 -5.29 -8.01
N GLN A 110 -12.85 -4.64 -7.78
CA GLN A 110 -13.19 -3.35 -8.40
C GLN A 110 -12.68 -2.12 -7.61
N LEU A 111 -12.08 -2.31 -6.43
CA LEU A 111 -11.69 -1.18 -5.57
C LEU A 111 -10.53 -0.37 -6.18
N ASP A 112 -9.52 -1.03 -6.76
CA ASP A 112 -8.44 -0.34 -7.45
C ASP A 112 -8.94 0.48 -8.65
N GLU A 113 -9.89 -0.06 -9.41
CA GLU A 113 -10.54 0.65 -10.51
C GLU A 113 -11.34 1.87 -10.01
N LEU A 114 -12.07 1.74 -8.91
CA LEU A 114 -12.79 2.85 -8.29
C LEU A 114 -11.84 3.98 -7.88
N CYS A 115 -10.71 3.65 -7.24
CA CYS A 115 -9.68 4.61 -6.88
C CYS A 115 -9.04 5.29 -8.11
N LYS A 116 -8.78 4.53 -9.19
CA LYS A 116 -8.28 5.09 -10.46
C LYS A 116 -9.26 6.08 -11.05
N ARG A 117 -10.55 5.77 -11.07
CA ARG A 117 -11.61 6.69 -11.54
C ARG A 117 -11.65 7.95 -10.69
N ALA A 118 -11.52 7.84 -9.35
CA ALA A 118 -11.47 9.01 -8.48
C ALA A 118 -10.28 9.94 -8.79
N ARG A 119 -9.11 9.38 -9.11
CA ARG A 119 -7.90 10.16 -9.47
C ARG A 119 -7.98 10.84 -10.83
N THR A 120 -8.69 10.25 -11.79
CA THR A 120 -8.68 10.73 -13.18
C THR A 120 -9.79 11.73 -13.47
N ASN A 121 -10.67 12.02 -12.54
CA ASN A 121 -11.74 12.99 -12.72
C ASN A 121 -11.28 14.42 -12.44
N SER A 122 -11.90 15.37 -13.13
CA SER A 122 -11.61 16.81 -13.00
C SER A 122 -12.14 17.37 -11.68
N SER A 123 -13.23 16.80 -11.15
CA SER A 123 -13.79 17.18 -9.85
C SER A 123 -14.53 16.03 -9.17
N PRO A 124 -14.69 16.05 -7.84
CA PRO A 124 -15.51 15.07 -7.11
C PRO A 124 -16.95 15.00 -7.56
N GLU A 125 -17.56 16.13 -7.95
CA GLU A 125 -18.95 16.18 -8.44
C GLU A 125 -19.09 15.47 -9.79
N GLU A 126 -18.14 15.65 -10.68
CA GLU A 126 -18.09 14.91 -11.94
C GLU A 126 -17.89 13.41 -11.73
N PHE A 127 -17.06 13.01 -10.78
CA PHE A 127 -16.92 11.62 -10.41
C PHE A 127 -18.27 11.02 -10.00
N VAL A 128 -18.98 11.63 -9.06
CA VAL A 128 -20.27 11.13 -8.58
C VAL A 128 -21.29 11.05 -9.72
N LYS A 129 -21.30 12.04 -10.62
CA LYS A 129 -22.25 12.12 -11.72
C LYS A 129 -21.97 11.12 -12.85
N TYR A 130 -20.70 10.91 -13.20
CA TYR A 130 -20.33 10.21 -14.43
C TYR A 130 -19.59 8.89 -14.24
N GLN A 131 -18.97 8.65 -13.08
CA GLN A 131 -18.15 7.45 -12.88
C GLN A 131 -18.88 6.34 -12.12
N LEU A 132 -19.96 6.65 -11.41
CA LEU A 132 -20.79 5.66 -10.75
C LEU A 132 -21.82 5.06 -11.72
N THR A 133 -21.32 4.45 -12.79
CA THR A 133 -22.06 4.09 -14.02
C THR A 133 -23.04 2.93 -13.84
N ASN A 134 -22.82 2.05 -12.86
CA ASN A 134 -23.67 0.89 -12.59
C ASN A 134 -23.87 0.67 -11.08
N ASP A 135 -24.85 -0.14 -10.73
CA ASP A 135 -25.22 -0.37 -9.34
C ASP A 135 -24.12 -1.03 -8.51
N SER A 136 -23.30 -1.89 -9.12
CA SER A 136 -22.17 -2.54 -8.44
C SER A 136 -21.12 -1.52 -8.01
N ILE A 137 -20.69 -0.64 -8.92
CA ILE A 137 -19.70 0.43 -8.63
C ILE A 137 -20.28 1.45 -7.67
N ARG A 138 -21.56 1.81 -7.84
CA ARG A 138 -22.25 2.73 -6.92
C ARG A 138 -22.32 2.16 -5.52
N LYS A 139 -22.70 0.90 -5.38
CA LYS A 139 -22.73 0.22 -4.09
C LYS A 139 -21.34 0.19 -3.46
N LEU A 140 -20.31 -0.21 -4.22
CA LEU A 140 -18.93 -0.25 -3.75
C LEU A 140 -18.47 1.12 -3.25
N PHE A 141 -18.77 2.19 -3.98
CA PHE A 141 -18.45 3.55 -3.56
C PHE A 141 -19.11 3.91 -2.21
N TYR A 142 -20.41 3.66 -2.05
CA TYR A 142 -21.09 3.97 -0.80
C TYR A 142 -20.67 3.05 0.36
N ASP A 143 -20.28 1.81 0.09
CA ASP A 143 -19.62 0.96 1.07
C ASP A 143 -18.29 1.61 1.54
N CYS A 144 -17.47 2.16 0.64
CA CYS A 144 -16.26 2.90 1.01
C CYS A 144 -16.57 4.18 1.82
N VAL A 145 -17.61 4.97 1.44
CA VAL A 145 -18.07 6.15 2.22
C VAL A 145 -18.33 5.75 3.67
N LYS A 146 -19.05 4.65 3.87
CA LYS A 146 -19.36 4.12 5.20
C LYS A 146 -18.10 3.67 5.96
N GLU A 147 -17.15 3.00 5.29
CA GLU A 147 -15.90 2.57 5.91
C GLU A 147 -15.00 3.74 6.31
N PHE A 148 -15.05 4.87 5.60
CA PHE A 148 -14.42 6.12 6.01
C PHE A 148 -15.15 6.83 7.15
N GLU A 149 -16.24 6.24 7.69
CA GLU A 149 -17.10 6.87 8.72
C GLU A 149 -17.66 8.22 8.26
N LEU A 150 -18.15 8.26 7.01
CA LEU A 150 -18.76 9.41 6.37
C LEU A 150 -20.24 9.16 6.10
N ASN A 151 -21.03 10.23 6.05
CA ASN A 151 -22.47 10.14 5.81
C ASN A 151 -22.79 10.26 4.31
N GLN A 152 -23.26 9.19 3.71
CA GLN A 152 -23.62 9.14 2.29
C GLN A 152 -24.72 10.14 1.86
N ASN A 153 -25.48 10.67 2.81
CA ASN A 153 -26.55 11.64 2.57
C ASN A 153 -26.04 13.09 2.71
N ASN A 154 -24.80 13.30 3.13
CA ASN A 154 -24.18 14.61 3.22
C ASN A 154 -23.29 14.84 1.98
N PRO A 155 -23.60 15.81 1.10
CA PRO A 155 -22.79 16.06 -0.10
C PRO A 155 -21.31 16.35 0.18
N SER A 156 -20.98 17.03 1.30
CA SER A 156 -19.60 17.31 1.67
C SER A 156 -18.83 16.04 2.03
N ASP A 157 -19.46 15.11 2.73
CA ASP A 157 -18.85 13.82 3.09
C ASP A 157 -18.65 12.94 1.85
N VAL A 158 -19.56 13.00 0.89
CA VAL A 158 -19.43 12.30 -0.40
C VAL A 158 -18.25 12.85 -1.20
N ILE A 159 -18.07 14.18 -1.23
CA ILE A 159 -16.91 14.83 -1.86
C ILE A 159 -15.61 14.43 -1.15
N GLU A 160 -15.59 14.44 0.19
CA GLU A 160 -14.46 13.98 0.99
C GLU A 160 -14.09 12.51 0.68
N ALA A 161 -15.09 11.64 0.54
CA ALA A 161 -14.83 10.24 0.19
C ALA A 161 -14.17 10.09 -1.20
N VAL A 162 -14.56 10.88 -2.19
CA VAL A 162 -13.89 10.89 -3.50
C VAL A 162 -12.45 11.35 -3.37
N TYR A 163 -12.20 12.40 -2.59
CA TYR A 163 -10.84 12.89 -2.30
C TYR A 163 -10.00 11.79 -1.64
N LEU A 164 -10.50 11.12 -0.59
CA LEU A 164 -9.79 10.04 0.08
C LEU A 164 -9.48 8.88 -0.87
N LEU A 165 -10.47 8.45 -1.68
CA LEU A 165 -10.26 7.40 -2.68
C LEU A 165 -9.22 7.78 -3.74
N SER A 166 -9.16 9.05 -4.13
CA SER A 166 -8.16 9.52 -5.09
C SER A 166 -6.72 9.44 -4.56
N HIS A 167 -6.53 9.45 -3.24
CA HIS A 167 -5.24 9.34 -2.56
C HIS A 167 -4.93 7.91 -2.06
N CYS A 168 -5.86 6.95 -2.25
CA CYS A 168 -5.66 5.54 -1.95
C CYS A 168 -5.18 4.76 -3.18
N TYR A 169 -4.20 3.88 -2.96
CA TYR A 169 -3.65 2.97 -3.96
C TYR A 169 -3.69 1.53 -3.43
N PHE A 170 -4.24 0.64 -4.23
CA PHE A 170 -4.29 -0.79 -3.94
C PHE A 170 -3.39 -1.50 -4.95
N GLU A 171 -2.16 -1.80 -4.54
CA GLU A 171 -1.14 -2.39 -5.41
C GLU A 171 -1.05 -3.90 -5.19
N GLN A 172 -1.26 -4.66 -6.26
CA GLN A 172 -0.98 -6.08 -6.22
C GLN A 172 0.52 -6.30 -6.43
N TYR A 173 1.19 -6.89 -5.44
CA TYR A 173 2.59 -7.27 -5.50
C TYR A 173 2.73 -8.76 -5.23
N ILE A 174 3.02 -9.53 -6.27
CA ILE A 174 3.14 -10.98 -6.19
C ILE A 174 4.62 -11.31 -5.98
N THR A 175 4.94 -11.96 -4.85
CA THR A 175 6.27 -12.54 -4.61
C THR A 175 6.38 -13.89 -5.30
N GLY A 176 7.58 -14.24 -5.75
CA GLY A 176 7.85 -15.47 -6.50
C GLY A 176 8.63 -15.17 -7.77
N THR A 177 8.56 -16.04 -8.75
CA THR A 177 9.43 -16.00 -9.92
C THR A 177 9.40 -14.67 -10.65
N GLU A 178 8.23 -14.12 -10.93
CA GLU A 178 8.10 -12.88 -11.73
C GLU A 178 8.60 -11.64 -10.98
N ALA A 179 8.21 -11.45 -9.72
CA ALA A 179 8.72 -10.33 -8.91
C ALA A 179 10.22 -10.45 -8.62
N GLU A 180 10.73 -11.68 -8.51
CA GLU A 180 12.17 -11.93 -8.35
C GLU A 180 12.94 -11.68 -9.64
N GLU A 181 12.39 -11.99 -10.79
CA GLU A 181 12.99 -11.69 -12.10
C GLU A 181 13.06 -10.18 -12.33
N ASP A 182 11.98 -9.45 -12.04
CA ASP A 182 11.95 -8.00 -12.11
C ASP A 182 12.96 -7.36 -11.16
N LEU A 183 13.02 -7.84 -9.91
CA LEU A 183 13.98 -7.36 -8.92
C LEU A 183 15.42 -7.65 -9.35
N ASN A 184 15.71 -8.86 -9.82
CA ASN A 184 17.04 -9.27 -10.31
C ASN A 184 17.46 -8.48 -11.56
N THR A 185 16.53 -8.20 -12.48
CA THR A 185 16.78 -7.38 -13.66
C THR A 185 17.17 -5.96 -13.26
N ASN A 186 16.41 -5.33 -12.36
CA ASN A 186 16.72 -4.00 -11.84
C ASN A 186 18.06 -3.96 -11.08
N ILE A 187 18.37 -4.99 -10.28
CA ILE A 187 19.67 -5.13 -9.61
C ILE A 187 20.80 -5.24 -10.64
N GLY A 188 20.63 -6.05 -11.69
CA GLY A 188 21.63 -6.22 -12.76
C GLY A 188 21.96 -4.94 -13.52
N ILE A 189 20.99 -3.99 -13.61
CA ILE A 189 21.19 -2.67 -14.21
C ILE A 189 22.04 -1.76 -13.31
N ILE A 190 21.87 -1.86 -11.99
CA ILE A 190 22.46 -0.93 -11.01
C ILE A 190 23.82 -1.44 -10.49
N PHE A 191 23.95 -2.74 -10.30
CA PHE A 191 25.11 -3.36 -9.66
C PHE A 191 25.85 -4.30 -10.61
N THR A 192 27.18 -4.29 -10.55
CA THR A 192 28.06 -5.18 -11.32
C THR A 192 28.19 -6.59 -10.73
N GLY A 193 27.48 -6.90 -9.64
CA GLY A 193 27.53 -8.17 -8.94
C GLY A 193 26.44 -9.17 -9.39
N LYS A 194 26.49 -10.38 -8.83
CA LYS A 194 25.44 -11.39 -9.05
C LYS A 194 24.12 -10.90 -8.42
N ALA A 195 23.08 -10.69 -9.22
CA ALA A 195 21.81 -10.10 -8.80
C ALA A 195 21.20 -10.83 -7.58
N SER A 196 21.23 -12.17 -7.56
CA SER A 196 20.72 -12.96 -6.43
C SER A 196 21.46 -12.68 -5.10
N THR A 197 22.77 -12.40 -5.16
CA THR A 197 23.56 -12.06 -3.97
C THR A 197 23.20 -10.67 -3.46
N VAL A 198 23.09 -9.68 -4.37
CA VAL A 198 22.71 -8.31 -4.00
C VAL A 198 21.30 -8.29 -3.41
N ARG A 199 20.36 -9.05 -3.98
CA ARG A 199 19.01 -9.19 -3.44
C ARG A 199 19.02 -9.70 -2.00
N VAL A 200 19.73 -10.77 -1.72
CA VAL A 200 19.84 -11.32 -0.35
C VAL A 200 20.41 -10.29 0.62
N LEU A 201 21.41 -9.51 0.19
CA LEU A 201 21.99 -8.44 1.03
C LEU A 201 20.97 -7.32 1.29
N LEU A 202 20.18 -6.91 0.30
CA LEU A 202 19.13 -5.91 0.48
C LEU A 202 18.03 -6.40 1.45
N GLU A 203 17.60 -7.65 1.31
CA GLU A 203 16.61 -8.26 2.22
C GLU A 203 17.17 -8.40 3.66
N GLN A 204 18.45 -8.76 3.82
CA GLN A 204 19.11 -8.80 5.13
C GLN A 204 19.24 -7.41 5.74
N TYR A 205 19.61 -6.41 4.93
CA TYR A 205 19.67 -5.01 5.37
C TYR A 205 18.27 -4.53 5.79
N ALA A 206 17.25 -4.79 5.00
CA ALA A 206 15.86 -4.49 5.32
C ALA A 206 15.45 -5.09 6.68
N ASN A 207 15.78 -6.36 6.92
CA ASN A 207 15.47 -7.04 8.17
C ASN A 207 16.26 -6.46 9.38
N SER A 208 17.49 -5.99 9.18
CA SER A 208 18.28 -5.37 10.24
C SER A 208 17.80 -3.97 10.60
N THR A 209 17.31 -3.19 9.63
CA THR A 209 16.87 -1.80 9.83
C THR A 209 15.51 -1.71 10.52
N ARG A 210 14.65 -2.73 10.41
CA ARG A 210 13.33 -2.77 11.10
C ARG A 210 13.42 -2.56 12.61
N ARG A 211 14.49 -3.04 13.24
CA ARG A 211 14.64 -2.95 14.70
C ARG A 211 14.85 -1.53 15.24
N TYR A 212 15.07 -0.54 14.38
CA TYR A 212 15.55 0.78 14.79
C TYR A 212 14.74 1.95 14.24
N GLY A 213 13.71 1.73 13.41
CA GLY A 213 12.91 2.81 12.80
C GLY A 213 13.78 3.79 12.01
N ILE A 214 14.68 3.30 11.15
CA ILE A 214 15.70 4.11 10.49
C ILE A 214 15.14 4.78 9.23
N LYS A 215 15.39 6.08 9.09
CA LYS A 215 15.28 6.81 7.82
C LYS A 215 16.58 6.61 7.03
N ILE A 216 16.46 6.12 5.81
CA ILE A 216 17.55 5.90 4.86
C ILE A 216 17.47 6.96 3.78
#